data_0452e1d610f980f2087fff5d91fc04be
#
_entry.id   0452e1d610f980f2087fff5d91fc04be
#
_cell.length_a   1.000
_cell.length_b   1.000
_cell.length_c   1.000
_cell.angle_alpha   90.00
_cell.angle_beta   90.00
_cell.angle_gamma   90.00
#
_symmetry.space_group_name_H-M   'P 1'
#
loop_
_entity.id
_entity.type
_entity.pdbx_description
1 polymer ?
#
loop_
_entity_poly.entity_id
_entity_poly.type
_entity_poly.pdbx_seq_one_letter_code
_entity_poly.pdbx_strand_id
1 'polypeptide(L)'
;DLRMSRGLGDVYKRQGHDNRTTGFRIPISEKQNRRVENRIAGADANPYLAFATSLGCGLQGIIEKIEPTPPVKGSAYEHDFALPRSLEEALREMQESKVLQDLFTEKFVRVYCSLKEEEYNAFFRVISTWEREYLLLNV
;
A
#
# COMPACT_ATOMS: atom_id res chain seq x y z
N ASP A 1 -2.91 9.53 -1.99
CA ASP A 1 -4.19 9.81 -1.40
C ASP A 1 -4.20 9.46 0.07
N LEU A 2 -4.46 10.46 0.87
CA LEU A 2 -4.42 10.45 2.33
C LEU A 2 -5.52 9.60 2.99
N ARG A 3 -6.35 8.97 2.21
CA ARG A 3 -7.57 8.27 2.65
C ARG A 3 -7.62 6.80 2.36
N MET A 4 -6.64 6.28 1.63
CA MET A 4 -6.34 4.86 1.65
C MET A 4 -6.01 4.38 3.07
N SER A 5 -5.91 5.32 4.02
CA SER A 5 -5.50 5.08 5.39
C SER A 5 -6.61 4.72 6.37
N ARG A 6 -7.89 4.70 5.99
CA ARG A 6 -8.92 4.11 6.84
C ARG A 6 -8.90 2.59 6.68
N GLY A 7 -8.30 1.91 7.64
CA GLY A 7 -8.24 0.45 7.70
C GLY A 7 -6.85 -0.17 7.59
N LEU A 8 -5.86 0.60 7.16
CA LEU A 8 -4.51 0.11 7.05
C LEU A 8 -3.60 0.98 7.93
N GLY A 9 -3.40 0.70 9.16
CA GLY A 9 -2.55 1.28 10.18
C GLY A 9 -1.54 2.42 9.85
N ASP A 10 -1.02 3.10 10.85
CA ASP A 10 -0.73 4.55 10.83
C ASP A 10 0.61 5.10 10.31
N VAL A 11 1.67 4.34 10.14
CA VAL A 11 3.01 4.93 9.97
C VAL A 11 3.41 5.22 8.53
N TYR A 12 3.20 4.28 7.65
CA TYR A 12 3.57 4.46 6.24
C TYR A 12 2.54 5.24 5.43
N LYS A 13 1.37 5.49 5.99
CA LYS A 13 0.28 6.22 5.36
C LYS A 13 0.25 7.69 5.71
N ARG A 14 1.05 8.10 6.68
CA ARG A 14 1.15 9.49 7.07
C ARG A 14 1.77 10.30 5.96
N GLN A 15 1.28 11.51 5.82
CA GLN A 15 1.85 12.50 4.93
C GLN A 15 2.97 13.27 5.63
N GLY A 16 3.90 13.79 4.85
CA GLY A 16 4.91 14.70 5.34
C GLY A 16 5.33 15.69 4.27
N HIS A 17 5.46 16.95 4.67
CA HIS A 17 6.07 17.97 3.84
C HIS A 17 7.56 17.67 3.69
N ASP A 18 7.97 17.40 2.45
CA ASP A 18 9.34 17.00 2.08
C ASP A 18 9.95 15.85 2.90
N ASN A 19 9.09 15.05 3.54
CA ASN A 19 9.48 13.94 4.41
C ASN A 19 9.54 12.62 3.64
N ARG A 20 10.73 12.06 3.48
CA ARG A 20 10.97 10.81 2.74
C ARG A 20 10.70 9.54 3.56
N THR A 21 10.42 9.66 4.84
CA THR A 21 10.07 8.53 5.71
C THR A 21 8.58 8.22 5.72
N THR A 22 7.74 9.07 5.11
CA THR A 22 6.29 8.88 5.02
C THR A 22 5.88 8.15 3.75
N GLY A 23 4.74 7.47 3.78
CA GLY A 23 4.15 6.81 2.61
C GLY A 23 3.66 7.80 1.54
N PHE A 24 3.21 8.98 1.96
CA PHE A 24 2.86 10.09 1.06
C PHE A 24 3.75 11.30 1.35
N ARG A 25 4.53 11.69 0.36
CA ARG A 25 5.38 12.87 0.44
C ARG A 25 4.78 14.01 -0.36
N ILE A 26 4.72 15.19 0.24
CA ILE A 26 4.33 16.43 -0.43
C ILE A 26 5.60 17.27 -0.55
N PRO A 27 6.26 17.29 -1.74
CA PRO A 27 7.45 18.09 -1.93
C PRO A 27 7.16 19.58 -1.74
N ILE A 28 8.11 20.29 -1.14
CA ILE A 28 8.06 21.74 -1.06
C ILE A 28 8.29 22.26 -2.48
N SER A 29 7.30 22.95 -3.03
CA SER A 29 7.34 23.42 -4.40
C SER A 29 6.43 24.63 -4.58
N GLU A 30 6.69 25.39 -5.65
CA GLU A 30 5.80 26.46 -6.09
C GLU A 30 4.42 25.92 -6.51
N LYS A 31 3.43 26.80 -6.57
CA LYS A 31 2.02 26.45 -6.78
C LYS A 31 1.77 25.57 -8.01
N GLN A 32 2.46 25.86 -9.12
CA GLN A 32 2.33 25.11 -10.38
C GLN A 32 2.97 23.71 -10.35
N ASN A 33 3.88 23.46 -9.40
CA ASN A 33 4.64 22.20 -9.28
C ASN A 33 4.16 21.35 -8.10
N ARG A 34 3.04 21.71 -7.47
CA ARG A 34 2.48 20.95 -6.34
C ARG A 34 2.08 19.55 -6.79
N ARG A 35 2.51 18.56 -6.03
CA ARG A 35 2.21 17.16 -6.27
C ARG A 35 2.23 16.37 -4.98
N VAL A 36 1.66 15.20 -5.03
CA VAL A 36 1.76 14.16 -3.98
C VAL A 36 2.52 12.98 -4.56
N GLU A 37 3.52 12.50 -3.86
CA GLU A 37 4.26 11.30 -4.21
C GLU A 37 3.73 10.14 -3.37
N ASN A 38 3.10 9.15 -4.04
CA ASN A 38 2.80 7.86 -3.42
C ASN A 38 4.08 7.02 -3.42
N ARG A 39 4.59 6.71 -2.23
CA ARG A 39 5.85 5.97 -2.00
C ARG A 39 5.60 4.55 -1.49
N ILE A 40 4.34 4.13 -1.40
CA ILE A 40 3.95 2.82 -0.88
C ILE A 40 4.07 1.76 -1.98
N ALA A 41 3.71 2.11 -3.22
CA ALA A 41 3.77 1.18 -4.35
C ALA A 41 5.23 0.78 -4.65
N GLY A 42 5.49 -0.53 -4.72
CA GLY A 42 6.78 -1.08 -5.14
C GLY A 42 7.04 -0.87 -6.65
N ALA A 43 8.29 -1.03 -7.05
CA ALA A 43 8.70 -0.87 -8.45
C ALA A 43 8.12 -1.96 -9.38
N ASP A 44 7.73 -3.08 -8.83
CA ASP A 44 7.11 -4.23 -9.48
C ASP A 44 5.57 -4.17 -9.52
N ALA A 45 4.97 -3.15 -8.89
CA ALA A 45 3.53 -2.97 -8.92
C ALA A 45 3.02 -2.69 -10.34
N ASN A 46 1.85 -3.24 -10.68
CA ASN A 46 1.18 -2.89 -11.93
C ASN A 46 0.83 -1.38 -11.94
N PRO A 47 1.44 -0.59 -12.85
CA PRO A 47 1.30 0.88 -12.81
C PRO A 47 -0.15 1.33 -13.04
N TYR A 48 -0.92 0.63 -13.85
CA TYR A 48 -2.31 0.98 -14.10
C TYR A 48 -3.17 0.82 -12.85
N LEU A 49 -2.97 -0.26 -12.09
CA LEU A 49 -3.68 -0.48 -10.83
C LEU A 49 -3.19 0.49 -9.75
N ALA A 50 -1.89 0.77 -9.67
CA ALA A 50 -1.33 1.73 -8.73
C ALA A 50 -1.89 3.15 -8.96
N PHE A 51 -1.96 3.61 -10.22
CA PHE A 51 -2.56 4.89 -10.57
C PHE A 51 -4.07 4.90 -10.31
N ALA A 52 -4.80 3.88 -10.75
CA ALA A 52 -6.25 3.80 -10.56
C ALA A 52 -6.59 3.82 -9.06
N THR A 53 -5.88 3.05 -8.24
CA THR A 53 -6.08 3.04 -6.79
C THR A 53 -5.77 4.40 -6.18
N SER A 54 -4.63 5.00 -6.53
CA SER A 54 -4.21 6.29 -5.97
C SER A 54 -5.21 7.41 -6.31
N LEU A 55 -5.64 7.47 -7.57
CA LEU A 55 -6.59 8.49 -8.02
C LEU A 55 -8.01 8.23 -7.49
N GLY A 56 -8.46 6.98 -7.53
CA GLY A 56 -9.79 6.62 -7.07
C GLY A 56 -9.98 6.83 -5.58
N CYS A 57 -9.01 6.39 -4.77
CA CYS A 57 -9.04 6.68 -3.35
C CYS A 57 -8.95 8.20 -3.06
N GLY A 58 -8.19 8.98 -3.87
CA GLY A 58 -8.13 10.44 -3.80
C GLY A 58 -9.48 11.09 -4.04
N LEU A 59 -10.13 10.66 -5.09
CA LEU A 59 -11.46 11.14 -5.44
C LEU A 59 -12.48 10.81 -4.34
N GLN A 60 -12.51 9.55 -3.88
CA GLN A 60 -13.39 9.13 -2.81
C GLN A 60 -13.22 9.99 -1.57
N GLY A 61 -11.99 10.27 -1.28
CA GLY A 61 -11.68 11.13 -0.19
C GLY A 61 -12.15 12.55 -0.31
N ILE A 62 -12.14 13.15 -1.48
CA ILE A 62 -12.70 14.46 -1.73
C ILE A 62 -14.24 14.41 -1.59
N ILE A 63 -14.86 13.37 -2.15
CA ILE A 63 -16.32 13.17 -2.05
C ILE A 63 -16.78 13.07 -0.60
N GLU A 64 -16.09 12.28 0.21
CA GLU A 64 -16.41 12.07 1.63
C GLU A 64 -15.92 13.20 2.53
N LYS A 65 -15.23 14.21 1.99
CA LYS A 65 -14.66 15.34 2.75
C LYS A 65 -13.82 14.89 3.95
N ILE A 66 -13.03 13.83 3.75
CA ILE A 66 -12.19 13.31 4.83
C ILE A 66 -11.01 14.26 5.06
N GLU A 67 -10.81 14.72 6.28
CA GLU A 67 -9.64 15.51 6.64
C GLU A 67 -8.38 14.64 6.67
N PRO A 68 -7.28 15.09 6.05
CA PRO A 68 -6.01 14.41 6.11
C PRO A 68 -5.46 14.39 7.56
N THR A 69 -4.71 13.33 7.90
CA THR A 69 -3.97 13.32 9.16
C THR A 69 -2.93 14.45 9.19
N PRO A 70 -2.61 15.00 10.38
CA PRO A 70 -1.57 16.01 10.49
C PRO A 70 -0.23 15.52 9.89
N PRO A 71 0.55 16.42 9.24
CA PRO A 71 1.86 16.06 8.71
C PRO A 71 2.81 15.56 9.80
N VAL A 72 3.52 14.47 9.52
CA VAL A 72 4.54 13.94 10.43
C VAL A 72 5.72 14.90 10.48
N LYS A 73 6.11 15.30 11.69
CA LYS A 73 7.34 16.02 11.99
C LYS A 73 8.38 15.02 12.49
N GLY A 74 9.57 15.02 11.91
CA GLY A 74 10.60 14.05 12.26
C GLY A 74 10.50 12.75 11.45
N SER A 75 11.06 11.67 11.97
CA SER A 75 11.09 10.38 11.30
C SER A 75 9.77 9.61 11.50
N ALA A 76 9.15 9.18 10.39
CA ALA A 76 7.98 8.30 10.48
C ALA A 76 8.32 6.89 10.98
N TYR A 77 9.59 6.50 10.96
CA TYR A 77 10.06 5.21 11.48
C TYR A 77 10.03 5.10 13.02
N GLU A 78 9.83 6.22 13.71
CA GLU A 78 9.67 6.28 15.17
C GLU A 78 8.24 5.94 15.63
N HIS A 79 7.33 5.72 14.69
CA HIS A 79 5.93 5.38 14.95
C HIS A 79 5.66 3.90 14.64
N ASP A 80 4.51 3.38 15.06
CA ASP A 80 4.13 1.98 14.82
C ASP A 80 3.97 1.65 13.33
N PHE A 81 4.44 0.49 12.95
CA PHE A 81 4.35 -0.02 11.58
C PHE A 81 2.92 -0.46 11.24
N ALA A 82 2.47 -0.06 10.08
CA ALA A 82 1.05 -0.12 9.82
C ALA A 82 0.64 -0.52 8.41
N LEU A 83 1.56 -0.99 7.59
CA LEU A 83 1.25 -1.66 6.34
C LEU A 83 1.22 -3.17 6.57
N PRO A 84 0.43 -3.94 5.78
CA PRO A 84 0.50 -5.38 5.79
C PRO A 84 1.95 -5.85 5.61
N ARG A 85 2.36 -6.83 6.41
CA ARG A 85 3.74 -7.37 6.37
C ARG A 85 3.87 -8.59 5.47
N SER A 86 2.76 -9.11 4.99
CA SER A 86 2.71 -10.24 4.08
C SER A 86 1.73 -9.97 2.94
N LEU A 87 1.89 -10.71 1.83
CA LEU A 87 0.92 -10.66 0.75
C LEU A 87 -0.46 -11.15 1.20
N GLU A 88 -0.50 -12.16 2.07
CA GLU A 88 -1.72 -12.71 2.63
C GLU A 88 -2.52 -11.67 3.43
N GLU A 89 -1.85 -10.91 4.31
CA GLU A 89 -2.48 -9.80 5.03
C GLU A 89 -2.99 -8.74 4.05
N ALA A 90 -2.19 -8.37 3.04
CA ALA A 90 -2.57 -7.37 2.06
C ALA A 90 -3.78 -7.79 1.22
N LEU A 91 -3.88 -9.07 0.85
CA LEU A 91 -5.02 -9.60 0.11
C LEU A 91 -6.29 -9.62 0.95
N ARG A 92 -6.20 -10.00 2.22
CA ARG A 92 -7.34 -9.94 3.15
C ARG A 92 -7.86 -8.50 3.28
N GLU A 93 -6.98 -7.55 3.53
CA GLU A 93 -7.34 -6.12 3.61
C GLU A 93 -7.98 -5.60 2.30
N MET A 94 -7.47 -6.07 1.15
CA MET A 94 -8.05 -5.71 -0.14
C MET A 94 -9.46 -6.28 -0.31
N GLN A 95 -9.69 -7.54 0.10
CA GLN A 95 -11.00 -8.20 0.02
C GLN A 95 -12.04 -7.53 0.93
N GLU A 96 -11.63 -7.07 2.11
CA GLU A 96 -12.51 -6.42 3.07
C GLU A 96 -12.75 -4.93 2.76
N SER A 97 -11.92 -4.33 1.91
CA SER A 97 -12.01 -2.91 1.58
C SER A 97 -13.22 -2.57 0.70
N LYS A 98 -14.25 -1.97 1.30
CA LYS A 98 -15.41 -1.48 0.56
C LYS A 98 -15.04 -0.43 -0.50
N VAL A 99 -14.07 0.43 -0.20
CA VAL A 99 -13.58 1.46 -1.14
C VAL A 99 -13.00 0.82 -2.40
N LEU A 100 -12.21 -0.25 -2.27
CA LEU A 100 -11.63 -0.95 -3.41
C LEU A 100 -12.68 -1.75 -4.19
N GLN A 101 -13.66 -2.32 -3.50
CA GLN A 101 -14.79 -2.99 -4.15
C GLN A 101 -15.65 -2.01 -4.96
N ASP A 102 -15.89 -0.81 -4.44
CA ASP A 102 -16.64 0.23 -5.15
C ASP A 102 -15.83 0.82 -6.32
N LEU A 103 -14.51 0.91 -6.19
CA LEU A 103 -13.62 1.41 -7.24
C LEU A 103 -13.43 0.42 -8.40
N PHE A 104 -13.16 -0.85 -8.09
CA PHE A 104 -12.80 -1.87 -9.07
C PHE A 104 -13.90 -2.90 -9.36
N THR A 105 -15.00 -2.85 -8.67
CA THR A 105 -16.03 -3.86 -8.53
C THR A 105 -15.62 -5.05 -7.63
N GLU A 106 -16.60 -5.58 -6.91
CA GLU A 106 -16.41 -6.75 -6.04
C GLU A 106 -15.87 -7.98 -6.82
N LYS A 107 -16.38 -8.17 -8.04
CA LYS A 107 -15.92 -9.25 -8.92
C LYS A 107 -14.43 -9.14 -9.26
N PHE A 108 -13.96 -7.94 -9.59
CA PHE A 108 -12.55 -7.71 -9.90
C PHE A 108 -11.68 -8.00 -8.68
N VAL A 109 -12.03 -7.43 -7.52
CA VAL A 109 -11.28 -7.64 -6.27
C VAL A 109 -11.16 -9.13 -5.96
N ARG A 110 -12.26 -9.88 -6.02
CA ARG A 110 -12.26 -11.32 -5.79
C ARG A 110 -11.36 -12.08 -6.75
N VAL A 111 -11.47 -11.83 -8.05
CA VAL A 111 -10.67 -12.52 -9.07
C VAL A 111 -9.18 -12.18 -8.92
N TYR A 112 -8.86 -10.91 -8.67
CA TYR A 112 -7.49 -10.46 -8.48
C TYR A 112 -6.87 -11.12 -7.24
N CYS A 113 -7.56 -11.14 -6.12
CA CYS A 113 -7.09 -11.79 -4.90
C CYS A 113 -6.87 -13.29 -5.10
N SER A 114 -7.83 -14.01 -5.71
CA SER A 114 -7.65 -15.44 -5.98
C SER A 114 -6.44 -15.73 -6.89
N LEU A 115 -6.21 -14.89 -7.91
CA LEU A 115 -5.02 -15.03 -8.77
C LEU A 115 -3.72 -14.83 -7.95
N LYS A 116 -3.69 -13.83 -7.09
CA LYS A 116 -2.51 -13.55 -6.26
C LYS A 116 -2.28 -14.60 -5.17
N GLU A 117 -3.33 -15.20 -4.63
CA GLU A 117 -3.24 -16.35 -3.73
C GLU A 117 -2.61 -17.56 -4.42
N GLU A 118 -2.98 -17.84 -5.66
CA GLU A 118 -2.37 -18.92 -6.44
C GLU A 118 -0.89 -18.66 -6.76
N GLU A 119 -0.54 -17.43 -7.13
CA GLU A 119 0.87 -17.03 -7.32
C GLU A 119 1.68 -17.20 -6.02
N TYR A 120 1.12 -16.80 -4.89
CA TYR A 120 1.73 -16.94 -3.57
C TYR A 120 1.94 -18.40 -3.18
N ASN A 121 0.91 -19.24 -3.36
CA ASN A 121 0.99 -20.67 -3.12
C ASN A 121 2.03 -21.35 -4.03
N ALA A 122 2.13 -20.93 -5.27
CA ALA A 122 3.15 -21.44 -6.21
C ALA A 122 4.56 -21.08 -5.75
N PHE A 123 4.77 -19.85 -5.25
CA PHE A 123 6.04 -19.40 -4.70
C PHE A 123 6.49 -20.26 -3.51
N PHE A 124 5.59 -20.59 -2.59
CA PHE A 124 5.90 -21.42 -1.42
C PHE A 124 6.22 -22.90 -1.73
N ARG A 125 5.92 -23.35 -2.92
CA ARG A 125 6.33 -24.71 -3.37
C ARG A 125 7.78 -24.76 -3.85
N VAL A 126 8.43 -23.61 -4.01
CA VAL A 126 9.80 -23.50 -4.49
C VAL A 126 10.76 -23.42 -3.30
N ILE A 127 11.63 -24.41 -3.15
CA ILE A 127 12.70 -24.37 -2.16
C ILE A 127 13.69 -23.28 -2.53
N SER A 128 13.81 -22.27 -1.69
CA SER A 128 14.71 -21.14 -1.92
C SER A 128 16.19 -21.52 -1.79
N THR A 129 17.07 -20.73 -2.36
CA THR A 129 18.52 -20.89 -2.17
C THR A 129 18.92 -20.74 -0.69
N TRP A 130 18.24 -19.88 0.05
CA TRP A 130 18.45 -19.68 1.49
C TRP A 130 18.10 -20.95 2.29
N GLU A 131 16.95 -21.58 2.03
CA GLU A 131 16.56 -22.84 2.68
C GLU A 131 17.56 -23.96 2.38
N ARG A 132 18.05 -24.04 1.14
CA ARG A 132 19.07 -25.03 0.75
C ARG A 132 20.40 -24.80 1.46
N GLU A 133 20.82 -23.55 1.62
CA GLU A 133 22.10 -23.20 2.22
C GLU A 133 22.10 -23.31 3.76
N TYR A 134 21.03 -22.88 4.40
CA TYR A 134 20.95 -22.75 5.87
C TYR A 134 20.16 -23.86 6.57
N LEU A 135 19.22 -24.53 5.90
CA LEU A 135 18.38 -25.56 6.54
C LEU A 135 18.80 -26.99 6.21
N LEU A 136 19.26 -27.28 4.99
CA LEU A 136 19.56 -28.64 4.56
C LEU A 136 20.67 -29.32 5.36
N LEU A 137 21.59 -28.57 5.95
CA LEU A 137 22.68 -29.07 6.78
C LEU A 137 22.32 -29.16 8.27
N ASN A 138 21.13 -28.68 8.66
CA ASN A 138 20.68 -28.62 10.06
C ASN A 138 19.49 -29.54 10.36
N VAL A 139 19.16 -30.41 9.43
CA VAL A 139 18.06 -31.40 9.57
C VAL A 139 18.65 -32.79 9.72
#